data_92b17bab4708dbd98180fe4b84a6077c
#
_entry.id   92b17bab4708dbd98180fe4b84a6077c
#
_cell.length_a   1.000
_cell.length_b   1.000
_cell.length_c   1.000
_cell.angle_alpha   90.00
_cell.angle_beta   90.00
_cell.angle_gamma   90.00
#
_symmetry.space_group_name_H-M   'P 1'
#
loop_
_entity.id
_entity.type
_entity.pdbx_description
1 polymer ?
#
loop_
_entity_poly.entity_id
_entity_poly.type
_entity_poly.pdbx_seq_one_letter_code
_entity_poly.pdbx_strand_id
1 'polypeptide(L)'
;MKKTLISASVATVLAAASFGALADGPTLYGRLDLSVTHTDTGATLQTGTNGLDANYADENNSGTYIENNFSHLGVKGSEKLTNGIDIIYQMEFQVENTSGSGDTFKARNTYLGAKTAYGTVLVGRNDTVFKQAEGGVDVFGNTNADIDRLVGGQTRSADGFWYYSPKIADLITLNATYLVDDNNDDANKSDESQYALSATIGDKKLKAQNYYAAIAYNKGISNIDAYRAVGQVKLGDFKLGGLFQNSESVVDGSDDNNTYFVNVVYNLNGVNLKAEYGYDEAGFGKYYKNVNTIGEDINGKAIVNTGSDIEVTSITVGADYRISKSTLVFAHYAHYEGEHVLAGVKEDLQDDNVFTVGVRYDF
;
A
#
# COMPACT_ATOMS: atom_id res chain seq x y z
N MET A 1 2.21 -36.39 0.39
CA MET A 1 3.48 -36.40 1.12
C MET A 1 4.37 -35.17 0.96
N LYS A 2 4.11 -34.23 0.03
CA LYS A 2 4.89 -32.99 -0.14
C LYS A 2 4.51 -31.84 0.82
N LYS A 3 3.31 -31.85 1.38
CA LYS A 3 2.81 -30.78 2.28
C LYS A 3 3.38 -30.82 3.70
N THR A 4 3.85 -31.98 4.17
CA THR A 4 4.40 -32.16 5.51
C THR A 4 5.86 -31.64 5.66
N LEU A 5 6.60 -31.56 4.58
CA LEU A 5 7.99 -31.09 4.61
C LEU A 5 8.11 -29.56 4.73
N ILE A 6 7.14 -28.81 4.17
CA ILE A 6 7.14 -27.35 4.26
C ILE A 6 6.75 -26.90 5.67
N SER A 7 5.79 -27.58 6.29
CA SER A 7 5.37 -27.28 7.68
C SER A 7 6.48 -27.56 8.70
N ALA A 8 7.30 -28.61 8.47
CA ALA A 8 8.42 -28.94 9.33
C ALA A 8 9.58 -27.94 9.20
N SER A 9 9.83 -27.41 7.99
CA SER A 9 10.91 -26.45 7.76
C SER A 9 10.58 -25.06 8.36
N VAL A 10 9.33 -24.63 8.31
CA VAL A 10 8.90 -23.37 8.96
C VAL A 10 8.97 -23.49 10.48
N ALA A 11 8.55 -24.62 11.05
CA ALA A 11 8.65 -24.86 12.49
C ALA A 11 10.12 -24.91 12.99
N THR A 12 11.04 -25.41 12.17
CA THR A 12 12.47 -25.47 12.52
C THR A 12 13.12 -24.08 12.50
N VAL A 13 12.73 -23.21 11.58
CA VAL A 13 13.19 -21.81 11.55
C VAL A 13 12.66 -21.03 12.75
N LEU A 14 11.41 -21.26 13.15
CA LEU A 14 10.80 -20.64 14.33
C LEU A 14 11.46 -21.13 15.63
N ALA A 15 11.84 -22.40 15.72
CA ALA A 15 12.55 -22.96 16.88
C ALA A 15 14.00 -22.45 17.00
N ALA A 16 14.67 -22.20 15.87
CA ALA A 16 16.03 -21.65 15.85
C ALA A 16 16.07 -20.16 16.27
N ALA A 17 15.00 -19.40 16.04
CA ALA A 17 14.90 -17.99 16.44
C ALA A 17 14.72 -17.81 17.97
N SER A 18 14.42 -18.87 18.72
CA SER A 18 14.27 -18.81 20.18
C SER A 18 15.57 -19.01 20.97
N PHE A 19 16.71 -19.27 20.31
CA PHE A 19 18.00 -19.45 20.95
C PHE A 19 18.86 -18.20 20.90
N GLY A 20 18.75 -17.40 21.96
CA GLY A 20 19.70 -16.37 22.33
C GLY A 20 19.42 -15.02 21.67
N ALA A 21 19.02 -14.07 22.49
CA ALA A 21 19.10 -12.64 22.17
C ALA A 21 20.58 -12.25 22.01
N LEU A 22 21.16 -12.54 20.86
CA LEU A 22 22.33 -11.85 20.37
C LEU A 22 21.84 -10.47 19.94
N ALA A 23 22.50 -9.41 20.37
CA ALA A 23 22.08 -8.02 20.16
C ALA A 23 21.91 -7.64 18.66
N ASP A 24 22.31 -8.51 17.72
CA ASP A 24 22.30 -8.32 16.28
C ASP A 24 21.71 -9.53 15.50
N GLY A 25 20.99 -10.44 16.19
CA GLY A 25 20.38 -11.62 15.55
C GLY A 25 19.11 -11.30 14.74
N PRO A 26 18.63 -12.27 13.91
CA PRO A 26 17.40 -12.09 13.14
C PRO A 26 16.19 -11.85 14.07
N THR A 27 15.40 -10.83 13.79
CA THR A 27 14.17 -10.51 14.50
C THR A 27 12.99 -11.10 13.75
N LEU A 28 12.26 -12.00 14.39
CA LEU A 28 10.94 -12.45 13.96
C LEU A 28 9.92 -11.36 14.32
N TYR A 29 9.03 -11.04 13.41
CA TYR A 29 7.94 -10.10 13.62
C TYR A 29 6.72 -10.52 12.80
N GLY A 30 5.57 -10.00 13.18
CA GLY A 30 4.36 -10.25 12.41
C GLY A 30 3.22 -9.34 12.81
N ARG A 31 2.14 -9.50 12.08
CA ARG A 31 0.88 -8.79 12.27
C ARG A 31 -0.27 -9.70 11.94
N LEU A 32 -1.28 -9.71 12.79
CA LEU A 32 -2.63 -10.14 12.48
C LEU A 32 -3.50 -8.89 12.44
N ASP A 33 -4.17 -8.65 11.32
CA ASP A 33 -5.02 -7.47 11.11
C ASP A 33 -6.29 -7.93 10.40
N LEU A 34 -7.36 -8.07 11.15
CA LEU A 34 -8.64 -8.59 10.69
C LEU A 34 -9.75 -7.60 10.98
N SER A 35 -10.71 -7.51 10.07
CA SER A 35 -11.90 -6.70 10.24
C SER A 35 -13.17 -7.43 9.81
N VAL A 36 -14.29 -7.00 10.37
CA VAL A 36 -15.63 -7.26 9.87
C VAL A 36 -16.09 -6.01 9.14
N THR A 37 -16.43 -6.18 7.88
CA THR A 37 -16.80 -5.10 6.97
C THR A 37 -18.15 -5.38 6.38
N HIS A 38 -19.04 -4.39 6.41
CA HIS A 38 -20.27 -4.36 5.62
C HIS A 38 -20.08 -3.39 4.46
N THR A 39 -20.47 -3.80 3.25
CA THR A 39 -20.34 -3.03 2.00
C THR A 39 -21.60 -3.19 1.17
N ASP A 40 -21.94 -2.17 0.38
CA ASP A 40 -23.10 -2.22 -0.52
C ASP A 40 -22.78 -2.94 -1.84
N THR A 41 -21.51 -2.90 -2.29
CA THR A 41 -21.15 -3.40 -3.62
C THR A 41 -19.92 -4.30 -3.66
N GLY A 42 -19.11 -4.29 -2.60
CA GLY A 42 -17.83 -5.01 -2.56
C GLY A 42 -16.68 -4.33 -3.32
N ALA A 43 -16.90 -3.16 -3.93
CA ALA A 43 -15.92 -2.48 -4.77
C ALA A 43 -14.58 -2.18 -4.07
N THR A 44 -14.61 -1.96 -2.76
CA THR A 44 -13.44 -1.57 -1.96
C THR A 44 -12.89 -2.67 -1.07
N LEU A 45 -13.48 -3.87 -1.07
CA LEU A 45 -13.01 -5.00 -0.28
C LEU A 45 -11.56 -5.37 -0.60
N GLN A 46 -10.87 -5.94 0.39
CA GLN A 46 -9.54 -6.50 0.18
C GLN A 46 -9.61 -7.72 -0.75
N THR A 47 -8.70 -7.80 -1.71
CA THR A 47 -8.59 -8.93 -2.65
C THR A 47 -8.49 -10.26 -1.89
N GLY A 48 -9.25 -11.26 -2.32
CA GLY A 48 -9.30 -12.59 -1.72
C GLY A 48 -10.25 -12.69 -0.53
N THR A 49 -11.03 -11.65 -0.21
CA THR A 49 -12.06 -11.68 0.81
C THR A 49 -13.16 -12.66 0.40
N ASN A 50 -13.44 -13.64 1.26
CA ASN A 50 -14.49 -14.65 1.09
C ASN A 50 -14.46 -15.41 -0.26
N GLY A 51 -13.29 -15.57 -0.88
CA GLY A 51 -13.16 -16.24 -2.16
C GLY A 51 -13.70 -15.45 -3.35
N LEU A 52 -13.96 -14.16 -3.17
CA LEU A 52 -14.16 -13.21 -4.26
C LEU A 52 -12.82 -13.05 -4.97
N ASP A 53 -12.60 -13.82 -6.03
CA ASP A 53 -11.38 -13.74 -6.84
C ASP A 53 -11.39 -12.49 -7.73
N ALA A 54 -12.58 -11.93 -7.97
CA ALA A 54 -12.78 -10.80 -8.83
C ALA A 54 -12.97 -9.51 -8.02
N ASN A 55 -12.30 -8.50 -8.45
CA ASN A 55 -12.48 -7.14 -8.00
C ASN A 55 -13.66 -6.53 -8.77
N TYR A 56 -14.87 -7.10 -8.60
CA TYR A 56 -16.09 -6.57 -9.21
C TYR A 56 -16.92 -5.85 -8.18
N ALA A 57 -17.38 -4.66 -8.52
CA ALA A 57 -18.55 -4.10 -7.89
C ALA A 57 -19.78 -4.80 -8.47
N ASP A 58 -20.57 -5.42 -7.62
CA ASP A 58 -21.86 -6.02 -7.99
C ASP A 58 -22.81 -5.85 -6.80
N GLU A 59 -24.04 -5.47 -7.05
CA GLU A 59 -25.09 -5.42 -6.00
C GLU A 59 -25.24 -6.79 -5.31
N ASN A 60 -24.94 -7.90 -5.98
CA ASN A 60 -24.92 -9.23 -5.39
C ASN A 60 -23.75 -9.43 -4.40
N ASN A 61 -22.75 -8.55 -4.39
CA ASN A 61 -21.66 -8.54 -3.43
C ASN A 61 -21.97 -7.68 -2.20
N SER A 62 -23.17 -7.09 -2.10
CA SER A 62 -23.64 -6.46 -0.88
C SER A 62 -23.66 -7.47 0.27
N GLY A 63 -23.04 -7.12 1.40
CA GLY A 63 -22.99 -8.07 2.51
C GLY A 63 -21.95 -7.71 3.58
N THR A 64 -21.80 -8.69 4.49
CA THR A 64 -20.83 -8.57 5.60
C THR A 64 -19.76 -9.63 5.46
N TYR A 65 -18.51 -9.19 5.48
CA TYR A 65 -17.33 -10.01 5.21
C TYR A 65 -16.31 -9.91 6.33
N ILE A 66 -15.48 -10.94 6.46
CA ILE A 66 -14.25 -10.88 7.25
C ILE A 66 -13.11 -10.58 6.28
N GLU A 67 -12.44 -9.45 6.48
CA GLU A 67 -11.30 -9.05 5.68
C GLU A 67 -9.98 -9.31 6.41
N ASN A 68 -8.98 -9.70 5.65
CA ASN A 68 -7.61 -9.80 6.08
C ASN A 68 -6.83 -8.57 5.56
N ASN A 69 -6.53 -7.64 6.46
CA ASN A 69 -5.88 -6.38 6.14
C ASN A 69 -4.34 -6.54 6.05
N PHE A 70 -3.88 -7.43 5.17
CA PHE A 70 -2.48 -7.75 4.94
C PHE A 70 -1.75 -8.30 6.18
N SER A 71 -2.38 -9.23 6.91
CA SER A 71 -1.69 -10.01 7.95
C SER A 71 -0.42 -10.64 7.38
N HIS A 72 0.68 -10.58 8.12
CA HIS A 72 1.97 -11.03 7.62
C HIS A 72 2.90 -11.55 8.71
N LEU A 73 3.88 -12.33 8.28
CA LEU A 73 4.96 -12.84 9.09
C LEU A 73 6.28 -12.54 8.38
N GLY A 74 7.30 -12.13 9.10
CA GLY A 74 8.58 -11.81 8.53
C GLY A 74 9.77 -11.98 9.46
N VAL A 75 10.94 -12.07 8.86
CA VAL A 75 12.24 -12.05 9.52
C VAL A 75 13.05 -10.92 8.93
N LYS A 76 13.70 -10.13 9.77
CA LYS A 76 14.63 -9.06 9.37
C LYS A 76 15.81 -8.99 10.31
N GLY A 77 16.89 -8.45 9.81
CA GLY A 77 18.07 -8.25 10.63
C GLY A 77 19.15 -7.44 9.94
N SER A 78 20.22 -7.23 10.68
CA SER A 78 21.44 -6.63 10.16
C SER A 78 22.64 -7.33 10.75
N GLU A 79 23.71 -7.41 9.97
CA GLU A 79 25.00 -7.98 10.39
C GLU A 79 26.12 -7.03 9.95
N LYS A 80 27.02 -6.74 10.88
CA LYS A 80 28.19 -5.91 10.61
C LYS A 80 29.24 -6.75 9.87
N LEU A 81 29.42 -6.47 8.58
CA LEU A 81 30.37 -7.20 7.74
C LEU A 81 31.81 -6.71 7.99
N THR A 82 32.02 -5.39 7.98
CA THR A 82 33.31 -4.74 8.25
C THR A 82 33.06 -3.37 8.90
N ASN A 83 34.14 -2.64 9.21
CA ASN A 83 33.99 -1.26 9.66
C ASN A 83 33.37 -0.39 8.54
N GLY A 84 32.14 0.09 8.78
CA GLY A 84 31.42 0.97 7.89
C GLY A 84 30.51 0.29 6.86
N ILE A 85 30.37 -1.05 6.90
CA ILE A 85 29.42 -1.80 6.06
C ILE A 85 28.59 -2.73 6.93
N ASP A 86 27.28 -2.50 6.96
CA ASP A 86 26.30 -3.41 7.56
C ASP A 86 25.49 -4.08 6.44
N ILE A 87 25.43 -5.42 6.47
CA ILE A 87 24.49 -6.17 5.64
C ILE A 87 23.13 -6.08 6.32
N ILE A 88 22.08 -5.79 5.54
CA ILE A 88 20.70 -5.75 6.02
C ILE A 88 19.83 -6.65 5.16
N TYR A 89 18.85 -7.29 5.78
CA TYR A 89 17.94 -8.20 5.08
C TYR A 89 16.55 -8.17 5.68
N GLN A 90 15.58 -8.51 4.85
CA GLN A 90 14.19 -8.76 5.23
C GLN A 90 13.63 -9.86 4.34
N MET A 91 12.79 -10.70 4.92
CA MET A 91 11.97 -11.69 4.23
C MET A 91 10.59 -11.65 4.88
N GLU A 92 9.56 -11.27 4.13
CA GLU A 92 8.20 -11.07 4.61
C GLU A 92 7.20 -11.79 3.71
N PHE A 93 6.23 -12.44 4.34
CA PHE A 93 5.13 -13.13 3.67
C PHE A 93 3.79 -12.64 4.20
N GLN A 94 2.87 -12.29 3.31
CA GLN A 94 1.47 -12.11 3.67
C GLN A 94 0.85 -13.48 3.95
N VAL A 95 0.00 -13.55 4.97
CA VAL A 95 -0.68 -14.79 5.38
C VAL A 95 -2.14 -14.66 4.99
N GLU A 96 -2.56 -15.50 4.02
CA GLU A 96 -3.91 -15.53 3.47
C GLU A 96 -4.57 -16.86 3.86
N ASN A 97 -5.18 -16.94 5.03
CA ASN A 97 -5.83 -18.15 5.51
C ASN A 97 -7.23 -17.90 6.11
N THR A 98 -7.83 -16.76 5.83
CA THR A 98 -9.20 -16.40 6.24
C THR A 98 -10.23 -16.81 5.20
N SER A 99 -9.81 -17.09 3.96
CA SER A 99 -10.64 -17.65 2.88
C SER A 99 -10.38 -19.15 2.71
N GLY A 100 -11.35 -19.87 2.15
CA GLY A 100 -11.26 -21.31 1.90
C GLY A 100 -10.41 -21.71 0.68
N SER A 101 -9.88 -20.76 -0.09
CA SER A 101 -9.17 -20.97 -1.36
C SER A 101 -7.94 -20.08 -1.47
N GLY A 102 -7.04 -20.42 -2.41
CA GLY A 102 -5.84 -19.66 -2.73
C GLY A 102 -4.59 -20.06 -1.96
N ASP A 103 -3.49 -19.36 -2.25
CA ASP A 103 -2.20 -19.57 -1.62
C ASP A 103 -2.16 -18.97 -0.22
N THR A 104 -1.76 -19.79 0.77
CA THR A 104 -1.65 -19.34 2.16
C THR A 104 -0.60 -18.24 2.35
N PHE A 105 0.47 -18.23 1.54
CA PHE A 105 1.54 -17.25 1.62
C PHE A 105 1.72 -16.52 0.29
N LYS A 106 1.67 -15.18 0.35
CA LYS A 106 1.96 -14.29 -0.79
C LYS A 106 3.25 -13.52 -0.54
N ALA A 107 3.99 -13.24 -1.61
CA ALA A 107 5.26 -12.51 -1.52
C ALA A 107 5.06 -11.06 -1.09
N ARG A 108 5.82 -10.63 -0.07
CA ARG A 108 5.93 -9.23 0.38
C ARG A 108 7.38 -8.75 0.27
N ASN A 109 7.79 -7.79 1.08
CA ASN A 109 9.14 -7.22 1.04
C ASN A 109 10.19 -8.31 1.34
N THR A 110 11.02 -8.61 0.35
CA THR A 110 12.11 -9.59 0.47
C THR A 110 13.32 -9.03 -0.25
N TYR A 111 14.35 -8.66 0.53
CA TYR A 111 15.55 -8.03 0.00
C TYR A 111 16.78 -8.35 0.82
N LEU A 112 17.92 -8.25 0.15
CA LEU A 112 19.26 -8.18 0.75
C LEU A 112 19.85 -6.81 0.41
N GLY A 113 20.61 -6.23 1.32
CA GLY A 113 21.21 -4.92 1.08
C GLY A 113 22.45 -4.64 1.89
N ALA A 114 23.09 -3.53 1.55
CA ALA A 114 24.25 -3.00 2.24
C ALA A 114 23.99 -1.55 2.66
N LYS A 115 24.22 -1.27 3.94
CA LYS A 115 24.17 0.07 4.50
C LYS A 115 25.60 0.56 4.77
N THR A 116 25.91 1.75 4.28
CA THR A 116 27.22 2.38 4.39
C THR A 116 27.08 3.86 4.77
N ALA A 117 28.20 4.55 4.96
CA ALA A 117 28.21 6.02 5.13
C ALA A 117 27.70 6.76 3.88
N TYR A 118 27.74 6.12 2.71
CA TYR A 118 27.29 6.70 1.42
C TYR A 118 25.83 6.41 1.11
N GLY A 119 25.15 5.69 1.97
CA GLY A 119 23.73 5.33 1.80
C GLY A 119 23.48 3.84 1.91
N THR A 120 22.24 3.46 1.58
CA THR A 120 21.76 2.08 1.63
C THR A 120 21.36 1.64 0.25
N VAL A 121 21.84 0.48 -0.19
CA VAL A 121 21.41 -0.19 -1.43
C VAL A 121 20.72 -1.48 -1.07
N LEU A 122 19.57 -1.75 -1.69
CA LEU A 122 18.84 -3.02 -1.58
C LEU A 122 18.67 -3.65 -2.96
N VAL A 123 18.58 -4.97 -2.99
CA VAL A 123 18.23 -5.75 -4.17
C VAL A 123 17.16 -6.77 -3.79
N GLY A 124 16.16 -6.97 -4.66
CA GLY A 124 15.08 -7.94 -4.47
C GLY A 124 13.69 -7.35 -4.71
N ARG A 125 12.79 -7.48 -3.72
CA ARG A 125 11.40 -7.03 -3.76
C ARG A 125 11.11 -6.06 -2.63
N ASN A 126 10.60 -4.87 -2.96
CA ASN A 126 10.24 -3.86 -1.95
C ASN A 126 9.18 -2.89 -2.48
N ASP A 127 8.56 -2.12 -1.60
CA ASP A 127 7.73 -0.98 -2.01
C ASP A 127 8.59 0.04 -2.78
N THR A 128 8.09 0.58 -3.88
CA THR A 128 8.80 1.61 -4.63
C THR A 128 8.99 2.87 -3.79
N VAL A 129 10.03 3.65 -4.06
CA VAL A 129 10.24 4.93 -3.35
C VAL A 129 9.14 5.94 -3.65
N PHE A 130 8.41 5.77 -4.76
CA PHE A 130 7.20 6.53 -5.06
C PHE A 130 6.09 6.23 -4.06
N LYS A 131 5.78 4.95 -3.82
CA LYS A 131 4.84 4.53 -2.79
C LYS A 131 5.30 4.99 -1.40
N GLN A 132 6.55 4.76 -1.05
CA GLN A 132 7.09 5.12 0.27
C GLN A 132 7.03 6.62 0.58
N ALA A 133 6.94 7.48 -0.46
CA ALA A 133 6.83 8.93 -0.32
C ALA A 133 5.49 9.38 0.31
N GLU A 134 4.45 8.54 0.31
CA GLU A 134 3.17 8.84 0.99
C GLU A 134 3.34 9.11 2.49
N GLY A 135 4.39 8.54 3.07
CA GLY A 135 4.73 8.77 4.48
C GLY A 135 3.69 8.24 5.45
N GLY A 136 3.00 9.11 6.16
CA GLY A 136 1.92 8.78 7.09
C GLY A 136 0.62 9.51 6.73
N VAL A 137 0.48 9.98 5.48
CA VAL A 137 -0.73 10.65 4.99
C VAL A 137 -1.86 9.64 4.85
N ASP A 138 -1.58 8.40 4.48
CA ASP A 138 -2.57 7.34 4.49
C ASP A 138 -2.97 6.97 5.94
N VAL A 139 -4.03 7.59 6.43
CA VAL A 139 -4.49 7.42 7.82
C VAL A 139 -5.38 6.21 8.02
N PHE A 140 -5.89 5.61 6.95
CA PHE A 140 -6.70 4.38 6.95
C PHE A 140 -5.98 3.20 6.27
N GLY A 141 -4.69 3.30 6.05
CA GLY A 141 -3.89 2.35 5.27
C GLY A 141 -4.00 0.90 5.68
N ASN A 142 -3.93 0.05 4.68
CA ASN A 142 -4.17 -1.39 4.69
C ASN A 142 -5.62 -1.82 4.94
N THR A 143 -6.57 -0.92 5.03
CA THR A 143 -8.01 -1.25 5.11
C THR A 143 -8.70 -1.06 3.77
N ASN A 144 -10.01 -1.29 3.71
CA ASN A 144 -10.82 -0.96 2.54
C ASN A 144 -11.00 0.55 2.30
N ALA A 145 -10.47 1.39 3.19
CA ALA A 145 -10.39 2.84 3.06
C ALA A 145 -8.93 3.35 2.84
N ASP A 146 -8.02 2.47 2.41
CA ASP A 146 -6.65 2.82 1.99
C ASP A 146 -6.69 3.79 0.80
N ILE A 147 -5.78 4.75 0.73
CA ILE A 147 -5.70 5.71 -0.38
C ILE A 147 -5.54 5.04 -1.75
N ASP A 148 -5.11 3.78 -1.80
CA ASP A 148 -5.00 3.01 -3.05
C ASP A 148 -6.37 2.74 -3.72
N ARG A 149 -7.48 3.07 -3.03
CA ARG A 149 -8.82 3.03 -3.63
C ARG A 149 -8.99 4.10 -4.71
N LEU A 150 -8.25 5.23 -4.60
CA LEU A 150 -8.27 6.32 -5.57
C LEU A 150 -6.90 6.50 -6.24
N VAL A 151 -5.79 6.36 -5.50
CA VAL A 151 -4.44 6.67 -5.98
C VAL A 151 -3.80 5.49 -6.71
N GLY A 152 -3.29 5.72 -7.91
CA GLY A 152 -2.44 4.77 -8.63
C GLY A 152 -0.98 4.74 -8.14
N GLY A 153 -0.22 3.72 -8.59
CA GLY A 153 1.22 3.62 -8.30
C GLY A 153 1.58 3.13 -6.89
N GLN A 154 0.61 2.59 -6.15
CA GLN A 154 0.81 2.02 -4.82
C GLN A 154 1.35 0.59 -4.90
N THR A 155 2.55 0.44 -5.46
CA THR A 155 3.07 -0.88 -5.83
C THR A 155 4.31 -1.32 -5.03
N ARG A 156 4.43 -2.63 -4.92
CA ARG A 156 5.61 -3.37 -4.47
C ARG A 156 6.12 -4.19 -5.63
N SER A 157 7.33 -3.87 -6.10
CA SER A 157 7.93 -4.51 -7.27
C SER A 157 9.05 -5.46 -6.88
N ALA A 158 9.19 -6.53 -7.66
CA ALA A 158 10.35 -7.43 -7.65
C ALA A 158 11.41 -6.94 -8.65
N ASP A 159 12.49 -7.71 -8.76
CA ASP A 159 13.55 -7.56 -9.78
C ASP A 159 14.13 -6.15 -9.85
N GLY A 160 14.31 -5.54 -8.65
CA GLY A 160 14.72 -4.16 -8.56
C GLY A 160 15.87 -3.88 -7.62
N PHE A 161 16.39 -2.67 -7.78
CA PHE A 161 17.35 -2.03 -6.91
C PHE A 161 16.73 -0.80 -6.24
N TRP A 162 17.04 -0.60 -4.97
CA TRP A 162 16.67 0.60 -4.21
C TRP A 162 17.92 1.26 -3.68
N TYR A 163 17.94 2.58 -3.74
CA TYR A 163 18.96 3.39 -3.12
C TYR A 163 18.33 4.43 -2.20
N TYR A 164 18.89 4.57 -1.02
CA TYR A 164 18.52 5.60 -0.05
C TYR A 164 19.78 6.36 0.34
N SER A 165 19.84 7.66 0.06
CA SER A 165 20.99 8.48 0.44
C SER A 165 21.11 8.63 1.95
N PRO A 166 22.30 8.98 2.48
CA PRO A 166 22.40 9.60 3.78
C PRO A 166 21.58 10.90 3.80
N LYS A 167 21.31 11.42 5.00
CA LYS A 167 20.73 12.75 5.11
C LYS A 167 21.69 13.81 4.61
N ILE A 168 21.28 14.56 3.62
CA ILE A 168 22.02 15.70 3.08
C ILE A 168 21.68 16.92 3.92
N ALA A 169 22.71 17.60 4.47
CA ALA A 169 22.57 18.73 5.39
C ALA A 169 21.64 18.42 6.59
N ASP A 170 21.64 17.16 7.08
CA ASP A 170 20.77 16.64 8.15
C ASP A 170 19.27 16.81 7.90
N LEU A 171 18.85 17.10 6.67
CA LEU A 171 17.51 17.47 6.32
C LEU A 171 16.89 16.57 5.23
N ILE A 172 17.53 16.46 4.07
CA ILE A 172 16.95 15.86 2.85
C ILE A 172 17.46 14.44 2.67
N THR A 173 16.58 13.50 2.29
CA THR A 173 16.96 12.18 1.80
C THR A 173 16.50 12.03 0.34
N LEU A 174 17.41 11.62 -0.53
CA LEU A 174 17.13 11.28 -1.93
C LEU A 174 17.04 9.77 -2.06
N ASN A 175 16.00 9.28 -2.74
CA ASN A 175 15.76 7.87 -2.86
C ASN A 175 15.46 7.51 -4.32
N ALA A 176 15.83 6.30 -4.72
CA ALA A 176 15.59 5.77 -6.06
C ALA A 176 15.17 4.30 -6.01
N THR A 177 14.30 3.92 -6.92
CA THR A 177 13.99 2.54 -7.30
C THR A 177 14.28 2.40 -8.78
N TYR A 178 14.93 1.31 -9.19
CA TYR A 178 15.13 0.93 -10.58
C TYR A 178 14.75 -0.54 -10.74
N LEU A 179 13.90 -0.86 -11.72
CA LEU A 179 13.52 -2.23 -12.05
C LEU A 179 14.37 -2.71 -13.23
N VAL A 180 14.89 -3.94 -13.12
CA VAL A 180 15.76 -4.52 -14.17
C VAL A 180 14.99 -5.24 -15.24
N ASP A 181 13.71 -5.52 -14.99
CA ASP A 181 12.79 -6.11 -15.95
C ASP A 181 11.48 -5.33 -15.96
N ASP A 182 10.80 -5.35 -17.08
CA ASP A 182 9.48 -4.75 -17.23
C ASP A 182 8.45 -5.63 -16.51
N ASN A 183 7.91 -5.11 -15.39
CA ASN A 183 6.87 -5.77 -14.59
C ASN A 183 5.45 -5.41 -15.06
N ASN A 184 5.31 -4.70 -16.18
CA ASN A 184 4.03 -4.40 -16.77
C ASN A 184 3.44 -5.62 -17.50
N ASP A 185 2.16 -5.53 -17.82
CA ASP A 185 1.49 -6.52 -18.66
C ASP A 185 2.12 -6.63 -20.05
N ASP A 186 2.07 -7.80 -20.66
CA ASP A 186 2.63 -8.04 -21.98
C ASP A 186 2.13 -7.06 -23.06
N ALA A 187 0.88 -6.59 -22.95
CA ALA A 187 0.31 -5.61 -23.87
C ALA A 187 0.90 -4.18 -23.73
N ASN A 188 1.49 -3.89 -22.56
CA ASN A 188 2.02 -2.57 -22.22
C ASN A 188 3.54 -2.61 -21.93
N LYS A 189 4.21 -3.73 -22.24
CA LYS A 189 5.66 -3.80 -22.14
C LYS A 189 6.30 -2.82 -23.10
N SER A 190 7.29 -2.11 -22.60
CA SER A 190 8.11 -1.20 -23.39
C SER A 190 9.59 -1.47 -23.13
N ASP A 191 10.45 -1.09 -24.08
CA ASP A 191 11.90 -1.13 -23.89
C ASP A 191 12.40 0.03 -22.99
N GLU A 192 11.50 0.85 -22.46
CA GLU A 192 11.84 1.96 -21.58
C GLU A 192 12.16 1.50 -20.14
N SER A 193 13.14 2.18 -19.53
CA SER A 193 13.53 1.91 -18.16
C SER A 193 12.40 2.29 -17.19
N GLN A 194 12.06 1.39 -16.27
CA GLN A 194 11.11 1.62 -15.20
C GLN A 194 11.84 2.04 -13.93
N TYR A 195 11.51 3.23 -13.42
CA TYR A 195 12.15 3.74 -12.22
C TYR A 195 11.25 4.69 -11.42
N ALA A 196 11.60 4.88 -10.16
CA ALA A 196 10.99 5.90 -9.32
C ALA A 196 12.06 6.68 -8.55
N LEU A 197 11.80 7.96 -8.33
CA LEU A 197 12.67 8.86 -7.58
C LEU A 197 11.86 9.55 -6.50
N SER A 198 12.46 9.85 -5.34
CA SER A 198 11.84 10.72 -4.35
C SER A 198 12.86 11.55 -3.57
N ALA A 199 12.41 12.72 -3.13
CA ALA A 199 13.11 13.53 -2.16
C ALA A 199 12.20 13.75 -0.96
N THR A 200 12.69 13.50 0.26
CA THR A 200 11.90 13.60 1.47
C THR A 200 12.59 14.47 2.52
N ILE A 201 11.81 15.20 3.31
CA ILE A 201 12.27 15.98 4.46
C ILE A 201 11.41 15.66 5.68
N GLY A 202 11.98 15.82 6.86
CA GLY A 202 11.27 15.62 8.12
C GLY A 202 11.20 14.17 8.56
N ASP A 203 10.18 13.85 9.35
CA ASP A 203 9.94 12.52 9.89
C ASP A 203 8.54 12.04 9.54
N LYS A 204 8.44 11.01 8.69
CA LYS A 204 7.15 10.41 8.28
C LYS A 204 6.32 9.86 9.44
N LYS A 205 6.92 9.61 10.61
CA LYS A 205 6.20 9.16 11.82
C LYS A 205 5.83 10.32 12.75
N LEU A 206 6.28 11.55 12.46
CA LEU A 206 6.07 12.76 13.26
C LEU A 206 6.50 12.61 14.74
N LYS A 207 7.56 11.82 14.98
CA LYS A 207 8.12 11.57 16.33
C LYS A 207 9.36 12.42 16.63
N ALA A 208 10.33 12.40 15.72
CA ALA A 208 11.58 13.19 15.83
C ALA A 208 11.35 14.63 15.36
N GLN A 209 10.50 14.82 14.37
CA GLN A 209 10.08 16.12 13.84
C GLN A 209 8.55 16.11 13.69
N ASN A 210 7.95 17.27 13.86
CA ASN A 210 6.50 17.43 13.76
C ASN A 210 6.00 17.73 12.33
N TYR A 211 6.84 17.56 11.33
CA TYR A 211 6.51 17.72 9.92
C TYR A 211 7.17 16.63 9.07
N TYR A 212 6.57 16.37 7.94
CA TYR A 212 7.08 15.56 6.85
C TYR A 212 6.63 16.18 5.52
N ALA A 213 7.51 16.18 4.52
CA ALA A 213 7.13 16.45 3.15
C ALA A 213 7.94 15.59 2.20
N ALA A 214 7.33 15.28 1.03
CA ALA A 214 7.98 14.53 -0.02
C ALA A 214 7.51 15.02 -1.39
N ILE A 215 8.41 14.90 -2.36
CA ILE A 215 8.07 14.90 -3.79
C ILE A 215 8.59 13.59 -4.38
N ALA A 216 7.84 13.03 -5.34
CA ALA A 216 8.22 11.80 -5.99
C ALA A 216 7.82 11.79 -7.46
N TYR A 217 8.56 11.01 -8.24
CA TYR A 217 8.31 10.75 -9.65
C TYR A 217 8.33 9.24 -9.89
N ASN A 218 7.43 8.76 -10.70
CA ASN A 218 7.34 7.38 -11.17
C ASN A 218 7.34 7.37 -12.69
N LYS A 219 8.21 6.55 -13.29
CA LYS A 219 8.28 6.32 -14.74
C LYS A 219 7.94 4.87 -15.02
N GLY A 220 6.83 4.64 -15.66
CA GLY A 220 6.42 3.35 -16.23
C GLY A 220 6.03 2.25 -15.23
N ILE A 221 6.40 2.34 -13.95
CA ILE A 221 6.06 1.29 -12.96
C ILE A 221 4.54 1.26 -12.75
N SER A 222 3.93 0.07 -12.84
CA SER A 222 2.47 -0.14 -12.76
C SER A 222 1.69 0.52 -13.90
N ASN A 223 2.29 0.64 -15.08
CA ASN A 223 1.68 1.21 -16.30
C ASN A 223 1.31 2.69 -16.18
N ILE A 224 1.96 3.44 -15.29
CA ILE A 224 1.72 4.87 -15.14
C ILE A 224 3.02 5.67 -15.05
N ASP A 225 2.99 6.87 -15.61
CA ASP A 225 3.90 7.95 -15.28
C ASP A 225 3.20 8.88 -14.27
N ALA A 226 3.89 9.29 -13.21
CA ALA A 226 3.24 10.08 -12.18
C ALA A 226 4.20 10.99 -11.42
N TYR A 227 3.68 12.16 -11.01
CA TYR A 227 4.30 13.05 -10.03
C TYR A 227 3.45 13.09 -8.77
N ARG A 228 4.10 13.08 -7.61
CA ARG A 228 3.43 13.12 -6.31
C ARG A 228 4.07 14.15 -5.40
N ALA A 229 3.24 14.91 -4.69
CA ALA A 229 3.65 15.78 -3.60
C ALA A 229 2.86 15.41 -2.34
N VAL A 230 3.55 15.35 -1.21
CA VAL A 230 2.97 14.96 0.07
C VAL A 230 3.41 15.94 1.15
N GLY A 231 2.48 16.31 2.02
CA GLY A 231 2.76 17.11 3.20
C GLY A 231 2.03 16.60 4.42
N GLN A 232 2.70 16.62 5.58
CA GLN A 232 2.11 16.25 6.85
C GLN A 232 2.70 17.09 7.98
N VAL A 233 1.85 17.54 8.92
CA VAL A 233 2.26 18.31 10.09
C VAL A 233 1.49 17.89 11.33
N LYS A 234 2.19 17.89 12.47
CA LYS A 234 1.61 17.70 13.79
C LYS A 234 1.56 19.01 14.55
N LEU A 235 0.37 19.44 14.96
CA LEU A 235 0.06 20.65 15.70
C LEU A 235 -0.68 20.31 17.00
N GLY A 236 0.07 20.15 18.10
CA GLY A 236 -0.50 19.65 19.35
C GLY A 236 -1.06 18.25 19.20
N ASP A 237 -2.36 18.09 19.45
CA ASP A 237 -3.09 16.84 19.34
C ASP A 237 -3.62 16.57 17.90
N PHE A 238 -3.46 17.51 16.99
CA PHE A 238 -3.86 17.38 15.60
C PHE A 238 -2.69 16.92 14.72
N LYS A 239 -2.99 16.08 13.74
CA LYS A 239 -2.16 15.84 12.56
C LYS A 239 -2.98 16.20 11.33
N LEU A 240 -2.38 16.97 10.45
CA LEU A 240 -2.96 17.33 9.16
C LEU A 240 -2.10 16.73 8.08
N GLY A 241 -2.70 16.16 7.06
CA GLY A 241 -2.02 15.55 5.92
C GLY A 241 -2.66 15.93 4.61
N GLY A 242 -1.86 15.91 3.54
CA GLY A 242 -2.33 16.06 2.18
C GLY A 242 -1.42 15.39 1.18
N LEU A 243 -2.01 14.91 0.09
CA LEU A 243 -1.34 14.32 -1.05
C LEU A 243 -1.95 14.90 -2.32
N PHE A 244 -1.10 15.25 -3.25
CA PHE A 244 -1.42 15.56 -4.63
C PHE A 244 -0.67 14.60 -5.54
N GLN A 245 -1.34 14.06 -6.54
CA GLN A 245 -0.73 13.27 -7.59
C GLN A 245 -1.30 13.71 -8.94
N ASN A 246 -0.42 13.86 -9.92
CA ASN A 246 -0.77 13.90 -11.34
C ASN A 246 -0.25 12.61 -11.96
N SER A 247 -1.05 11.93 -12.76
CA SER A 247 -0.69 10.64 -13.36
C SER A 247 -1.33 10.47 -14.74
N GLU A 248 -0.58 9.78 -15.60
CA GLU A 248 -1.01 9.37 -16.93
C GLU A 248 -0.69 7.88 -17.16
N SER A 249 -1.43 7.23 -18.06
CA SER A 249 -1.11 5.89 -18.53
C SER A 249 0.14 5.91 -19.40
N VAL A 250 0.94 4.83 -19.40
CA VAL A 250 2.05 4.67 -20.36
C VAL A 250 1.58 4.44 -21.79
N VAL A 251 0.28 4.30 -22.03
CA VAL A 251 -0.28 4.15 -23.38
C VAL A 251 -0.29 5.51 -24.07
N ASP A 252 0.31 5.57 -25.26
CA ASP A 252 0.39 6.81 -26.05
C ASP A 252 -0.98 7.48 -26.25
N GLY A 253 -1.01 8.79 -26.04
CA GLY A 253 -2.21 9.60 -26.20
C GLY A 253 -3.17 9.58 -25.02
N SER A 254 -2.75 9.05 -23.87
CA SER A 254 -3.51 9.18 -22.62
C SER A 254 -3.41 10.59 -22.06
N ASP A 255 -4.50 11.07 -21.48
CA ASP A 255 -4.50 12.35 -20.77
C ASP A 255 -3.94 12.17 -19.35
N ASP A 256 -3.25 13.21 -18.87
CA ASP A 256 -2.80 13.28 -17.48
C ASP A 256 -3.90 13.91 -16.61
N ASN A 257 -4.15 13.30 -15.45
CA ASN A 257 -5.21 13.73 -14.54
C ASN A 257 -4.74 13.71 -13.08
N ASN A 258 -5.49 14.38 -12.23
CA ASN A 258 -5.09 14.66 -10.86
C ASN A 258 -5.85 13.81 -9.84
N THR A 259 -5.18 13.51 -8.74
CA THR A 259 -5.78 12.91 -7.55
C THR A 259 -5.36 13.70 -6.32
N TYR A 260 -6.29 13.95 -5.41
CA TYR A 260 -6.08 14.75 -4.22
C TYR A 260 -6.55 14.00 -2.97
N PHE A 261 -5.79 14.12 -1.88
CA PHE A 261 -6.22 13.72 -0.55
C PHE A 261 -5.92 14.79 0.47
N VAL A 262 -6.85 14.98 1.39
CA VAL A 262 -6.64 15.76 2.60
C VAL A 262 -7.21 15.01 3.80
N ASN A 263 -6.51 15.05 4.93
CA ASN A 263 -6.98 14.38 6.12
C ASN A 263 -6.61 15.13 7.41
N VAL A 264 -7.35 14.78 8.45
CA VAL A 264 -7.08 15.23 9.80
C VAL A 264 -7.19 14.05 10.78
N VAL A 265 -6.27 14.00 11.72
CA VAL A 265 -6.34 13.12 12.88
C VAL A 265 -6.29 13.97 14.14
N TYR A 266 -7.28 13.80 15.03
CA TYR A 266 -7.32 14.44 16.34
C TYR A 266 -7.18 13.38 17.44
N ASN A 267 -6.14 13.53 18.28
CA ASN A 267 -5.95 12.63 19.42
C ASN A 267 -6.74 13.12 20.62
N LEU A 268 -7.84 12.45 20.94
CA LEU A 268 -8.67 12.71 22.10
C LEU A 268 -8.36 11.68 23.19
N ASN A 269 -7.46 12.02 24.13
CA ASN A 269 -7.10 11.16 25.26
C ASN A 269 -6.69 9.73 24.87
N GLY A 270 -5.93 9.59 23.76
CA GLY A 270 -5.45 8.31 23.26
C GLY A 270 -6.31 7.69 22.16
N VAL A 271 -7.53 8.16 21.96
CA VAL A 271 -8.36 7.82 20.80
C VAL A 271 -7.99 8.75 19.64
N ASN A 272 -7.59 8.22 18.51
CA ASN A 272 -7.41 8.99 17.30
C ASN A 272 -8.72 9.05 16.51
N LEU A 273 -9.33 10.22 16.44
CA LEU A 273 -10.45 10.49 15.55
C LEU A 273 -9.89 10.93 14.19
N LYS A 274 -10.40 10.38 13.11
CA LYS A 274 -9.86 10.56 11.75
C LYS A 274 -10.96 10.99 10.79
N ALA A 275 -10.62 11.88 9.88
CA ALA A 275 -11.42 12.19 8.71
C ALA A 275 -10.51 12.38 7.50
N GLU A 276 -10.95 11.90 6.35
CA GLU A 276 -10.25 11.99 5.08
C GLU A 276 -11.23 12.27 3.96
N TYR A 277 -10.79 13.10 3.03
CA TYR A 277 -11.45 13.38 1.77
C TYR A 277 -10.49 13.10 0.62
N GLY A 278 -10.92 12.32 -0.35
CA GLY A 278 -10.22 12.03 -1.59
C GLY A 278 -11.02 12.46 -2.81
N TYR A 279 -10.34 12.95 -3.84
CA TYR A 279 -10.91 13.29 -5.14
C TYR A 279 -9.95 12.82 -6.23
N ASP A 280 -10.47 12.11 -7.23
CA ASP A 280 -9.70 11.48 -8.29
C ASP A 280 -10.32 11.70 -9.66
N GLU A 281 -9.54 12.24 -10.58
CA GLU A 281 -9.88 12.43 -11.99
C GLU A 281 -9.12 11.43 -12.89
N ALA A 282 -8.20 10.65 -12.31
CA ALA A 282 -7.27 9.81 -13.07
C ALA A 282 -7.74 8.37 -13.30
N GLY A 283 -8.61 7.85 -12.43
CA GLY A 283 -9.19 6.50 -12.57
C GLY A 283 -8.20 5.34 -12.36
N PHE A 284 -7.03 5.60 -11.75
CA PHE A 284 -6.04 4.54 -11.51
C PHE A 284 -6.24 3.80 -10.18
N GLY A 285 -7.14 4.28 -9.34
CA GLY A 285 -7.50 3.67 -8.07
C GLY A 285 -8.32 2.38 -8.22
N LYS A 286 -8.34 1.58 -7.15
CA LYS A 286 -9.05 0.28 -7.15
C LYS A 286 -10.56 0.45 -7.23
N TYR A 287 -11.14 1.46 -6.57
CA TYR A 287 -12.58 1.69 -6.62
C TYR A 287 -13.05 1.86 -8.06
N TYR A 288 -12.47 2.84 -8.80
CA TYR A 288 -12.84 3.10 -10.19
C TYR A 288 -12.69 1.84 -11.07
N LYS A 289 -11.57 1.11 -10.93
CA LYS A 289 -11.34 -0.11 -11.69
C LYS A 289 -12.37 -1.18 -11.38
N ASN A 290 -12.70 -1.38 -10.11
CA ASN A 290 -13.61 -2.44 -9.68
C ASN A 290 -15.05 -2.17 -10.12
N VAL A 291 -15.55 -0.93 -10.02
CA VAL A 291 -16.91 -0.58 -10.49
C VAL A 291 -17.05 -0.61 -12.00
N ASN A 292 -15.95 -0.49 -12.75
CA ASN A 292 -15.94 -0.52 -14.21
C ASN A 292 -15.43 -1.85 -14.81
N THR A 293 -15.18 -2.86 -13.99
CA THR A 293 -14.79 -4.18 -14.47
C THR A 293 -16.00 -4.91 -15.04
N ILE A 294 -15.95 -5.27 -16.33
CA ILE A 294 -17.04 -5.91 -17.08
C ILE A 294 -16.83 -7.41 -17.30
N GLY A 295 -15.73 -7.98 -16.83
CA GLY A 295 -15.40 -9.39 -16.97
C GLY A 295 -13.90 -9.65 -16.82
N GLU A 296 -13.50 -10.86 -17.13
CA GLU A 296 -12.11 -11.28 -17.19
C GLU A 296 -11.75 -11.79 -18.59
N ASP A 297 -10.48 -11.58 -18.95
CA ASP A 297 -9.92 -12.17 -20.17
C ASP A 297 -9.64 -13.69 -19.96
N ILE A 298 -9.17 -14.35 -21.02
CA ILE A 298 -8.84 -15.79 -21.01
C ILE A 298 -7.75 -16.17 -19.99
N ASN A 299 -7.01 -15.20 -19.47
CA ASN A 299 -5.96 -15.40 -18.46
C ASN A 299 -6.43 -15.03 -17.05
N GLY A 300 -7.71 -14.69 -16.87
CA GLY A 300 -8.28 -14.27 -15.59
C GLY A 300 -7.92 -12.82 -15.20
N LYS A 301 -7.57 -11.98 -16.16
CA LYS A 301 -7.29 -10.56 -15.94
C LYS A 301 -8.57 -9.75 -16.13
N ALA A 302 -8.85 -8.85 -15.18
CA ALA A 302 -10.00 -7.95 -15.24
C ALA A 302 -10.00 -7.08 -16.50
N ILE A 303 -11.11 -7.05 -17.22
CA ILE A 303 -11.37 -6.14 -18.33
C ILE A 303 -12.10 -4.92 -17.77
N VAL A 304 -11.41 -3.80 -17.73
CA VAL A 304 -11.95 -2.53 -17.22
C VAL A 304 -12.47 -1.68 -18.37
N ASN A 305 -13.72 -1.23 -18.27
CA ASN A 305 -14.34 -0.33 -19.22
C ASN A 305 -14.02 1.11 -18.82
N THR A 306 -12.91 1.65 -19.32
CA THR A 306 -12.40 2.97 -18.94
C THR A 306 -13.09 4.06 -19.74
N GLY A 307 -13.73 5.02 -19.05
CA GLY A 307 -14.31 6.23 -19.61
C GLY A 307 -13.30 7.38 -19.66
N SER A 308 -13.75 8.53 -20.14
CA SER A 308 -13.11 9.85 -19.99
C SER A 308 -13.83 10.69 -18.92
N ASP A 309 -13.28 11.86 -18.62
CA ASP A 309 -13.87 12.83 -17.68
C ASP A 309 -14.29 12.16 -16.36
N ILE A 310 -13.35 11.42 -15.79
CA ILE A 310 -13.56 10.65 -14.56
C ILE A 310 -13.59 11.59 -13.37
N GLU A 311 -14.62 11.47 -12.54
CA GLU A 311 -14.70 12.15 -11.25
C GLU A 311 -15.09 11.15 -10.18
N VAL A 312 -14.19 10.88 -9.23
CA VAL A 312 -14.45 9.99 -8.08
C VAL A 312 -14.19 10.73 -6.79
N THR A 313 -15.11 10.62 -5.85
CA THR A 313 -15.01 11.20 -4.51
C THR A 313 -15.03 10.10 -3.45
N SER A 314 -14.22 10.28 -2.42
CA SER A 314 -14.30 9.47 -1.20
C SER A 314 -14.35 10.33 0.04
N ILE A 315 -15.20 9.95 1.00
CA ILE A 315 -15.25 10.53 2.34
C ILE A 315 -15.12 9.40 3.35
N THR A 316 -14.10 9.47 4.20
CA THR A 316 -13.89 8.48 5.25
C THR A 316 -13.83 9.16 6.62
N VAL A 317 -14.56 8.62 7.59
CA VAL A 317 -14.48 9.01 8.99
C VAL A 317 -14.28 7.78 9.85
N GLY A 318 -13.50 7.91 10.92
CA GLY A 318 -13.24 6.75 11.77
C GLY A 318 -12.48 7.09 13.03
N ALA A 319 -12.17 6.03 13.77
CA ALA A 319 -11.39 6.14 14.98
C ALA A 319 -10.51 4.91 15.17
N ASP A 320 -9.39 5.09 15.84
CA ASP A 320 -8.62 3.97 16.39
C ASP A 320 -8.18 4.23 17.82
N TYR A 321 -8.00 3.13 18.54
CA TYR A 321 -7.51 3.16 19.91
C TYR A 321 -6.53 2.02 20.17
N ARG A 322 -5.37 2.37 20.71
CA ARG A 322 -4.34 1.40 21.05
C ARG A 322 -4.55 0.89 22.48
N ILE A 323 -5.14 -0.31 22.62
CA ILE A 323 -5.43 -0.96 23.90
C ILE A 323 -4.12 -1.35 24.61
N SER A 324 -3.10 -1.75 23.85
CA SER A 324 -1.76 -2.09 24.34
C SER A 324 -0.70 -1.68 23.33
N LYS A 325 0.60 -1.89 23.64
CA LYS A 325 1.68 -1.63 22.68
C LYS A 325 1.53 -2.43 21.38
N SER A 326 0.96 -3.63 21.48
CA SER A 326 0.78 -4.57 20.37
C SER A 326 -0.63 -4.58 19.77
N THR A 327 -1.66 -4.06 20.49
CA THR A 327 -3.06 -4.21 20.08
C THR A 327 -3.70 -2.87 19.76
N LEU A 328 -4.25 -2.75 18.55
CA LEU A 328 -5.04 -1.63 18.07
C LEU A 328 -6.44 -2.12 17.71
N VAL A 329 -7.47 -1.39 18.13
CA VAL A 329 -8.83 -1.54 17.60
C VAL A 329 -9.18 -0.32 16.78
N PHE A 330 -9.98 -0.51 15.73
CA PHE A 330 -10.38 0.57 14.84
C PHE A 330 -11.79 0.35 14.32
N ALA A 331 -12.41 1.45 13.92
CA ALA A 331 -13.65 1.44 13.15
C ALA A 331 -13.66 2.62 12.20
N HIS A 332 -14.26 2.45 11.03
CA HIS A 332 -14.48 3.54 10.09
C HIS A 332 -15.72 3.31 9.25
N TYR A 333 -16.23 4.40 8.70
CA TYR A 333 -17.19 4.46 7.63
C TYR A 333 -16.54 5.17 6.46
N ALA A 334 -16.64 4.60 5.28
CA ALA A 334 -16.22 5.21 4.03
C ALA A 334 -17.37 5.22 3.02
N HIS A 335 -17.46 6.29 2.26
CA HIS A 335 -18.40 6.45 1.15
C HIS A 335 -17.62 6.78 -0.10
N TYR A 336 -17.91 6.07 -1.17
CA TYR A 336 -17.34 6.26 -2.49
C TYR A 336 -18.46 6.50 -3.49
N GLU A 337 -18.30 7.52 -4.31
CA GLU A 337 -19.20 7.85 -5.41
C GLU A 337 -18.40 8.41 -6.57
N GLY A 338 -18.99 8.44 -7.75
CA GLY A 338 -18.34 9.07 -8.89
C GLY A 338 -19.15 8.99 -10.17
N GLU A 339 -18.57 9.54 -11.22
CA GLU A 339 -19.12 9.57 -12.56
C GLU A 339 -18.01 9.51 -13.61
N HIS A 340 -18.35 9.15 -14.83
CA HIS A 340 -17.46 9.22 -15.99
C HIS A 340 -18.25 9.41 -17.28
N VAL A 341 -17.55 9.69 -18.37
CA VAL A 341 -18.14 9.71 -19.71
C VAL A 341 -17.73 8.44 -20.46
N LEU A 342 -18.70 7.59 -20.79
CA LEU A 342 -18.49 6.37 -21.58
C LEU A 342 -19.19 6.50 -22.92
N ALA A 343 -18.43 6.34 -24.03
CA ALA A 343 -18.92 6.48 -25.40
C ALA A 343 -19.68 7.82 -25.66
N GLY A 344 -19.28 8.90 -24.96
CA GLY A 344 -19.90 10.23 -25.06
C GLY A 344 -21.16 10.41 -24.20
N VAL A 345 -21.49 9.44 -23.34
CA VAL A 345 -22.62 9.53 -22.39
C VAL A 345 -22.05 9.63 -20.99
N LYS A 346 -22.53 10.59 -20.20
CA LYS A 346 -22.19 10.70 -18.78
C LYS A 346 -23.00 9.65 -18.02
N GLU A 347 -22.29 8.86 -17.23
CA GLU A 347 -22.84 7.78 -16.42
C GLU A 347 -22.35 7.89 -14.99
N ASP A 348 -23.26 7.67 -14.02
CA ASP A 348 -22.91 7.57 -12.61
C ASP A 348 -22.27 6.22 -12.34
N LEU A 349 -21.22 6.22 -11.53
CA LEU A 349 -20.61 5.00 -11.02
C LEU A 349 -21.45 4.41 -9.88
N GLN A 350 -21.29 3.14 -9.61
CA GLN A 350 -21.98 2.49 -8.51
C GLN A 350 -21.36 2.91 -7.17
N ASP A 351 -22.14 3.56 -6.32
CA ASP A 351 -21.72 4.00 -4.98
C ASP A 351 -21.37 2.79 -4.10
N ASP A 352 -20.39 2.96 -3.19
CA ASP A 352 -20.08 1.96 -2.16
C ASP A 352 -20.07 2.61 -0.78
N ASN A 353 -20.96 2.15 0.11
CA ASN A 353 -20.98 2.50 1.51
C ASN A 353 -20.35 1.36 2.32
N VAL A 354 -19.29 1.66 3.04
CA VAL A 354 -18.47 0.67 3.73
C VAL A 354 -18.38 0.98 5.21
N PHE A 355 -18.80 0.05 6.04
CA PHE A 355 -18.64 0.15 7.49
C PHE A 355 -17.75 -0.99 7.99
N THR A 356 -16.66 -0.64 8.68
CA THR A 356 -15.62 -1.58 9.12
C THR A 356 -15.33 -1.44 10.61
N VAL A 357 -15.20 -2.58 11.29
CA VAL A 357 -14.66 -2.69 12.65
C VAL A 357 -13.57 -3.75 12.66
N GLY A 358 -12.40 -3.43 13.18
CA GLY A 358 -11.27 -4.34 13.13
C GLY A 358 -10.36 -4.32 14.34
N VAL A 359 -9.48 -5.31 14.38
CA VAL A 359 -8.44 -5.47 15.37
C VAL A 359 -7.12 -5.82 14.71
N ARG A 360 -6.06 -5.14 15.14
CA ARG A 360 -4.67 -5.37 14.71
C ARG A 360 -3.85 -5.79 15.91
N TYR A 361 -3.09 -6.85 15.75
CA TYR A 361 -2.13 -7.34 16.72
C TYR A 361 -0.75 -7.47 16.09
N ASP A 362 0.21 -6.70 16.62
CA ASP A 362 1.62 -6.73 16.20
C ASP A 362 2.45 -7.53 17.22
N PHE A 363 3.34 -8.42 16.79
CA PHE A 363 4.23 -9.22 17.65
C PHE A 363 5.67 -9.29 17.14
#